data_02daf1b10340ec5dda972ffaf34de3e2
#
_entry.id   02daf1b10340ec5dda972ffaf34de3e2
#
_cell.length_a   1.000
_cell.length_b   1.000
_cell.length_c   1.000
_cell.angle_alpha   90.00
_cell.angle_beta   90.00
_cell.angle_gamma   90.00
#
_symmetry.space_group_name_H-M   'P 1'
#
loop_
_entity.id
_entity.type
_entity.pdbx_description
1 polymer ?
#
loop_
_entity_poly.entity_id
_entity_poly.type
_entity_poly.pdbx_seq_one_letter_code
_entity_poly.pdbx_strand_id
1 'polypeptide(L)'
;MKEILIADSGATKTDWCVAKNGEILFRFTGKGISPVYQSEDEITEEIQKNVYPLLKNWPIDAVYFYGSGCIPEKTAVVRNAIYQSLPVETIEVY
;
A
#
# COMPACT_ATOMS: atom_id res chain seq x y z
N MET A 1 -20.49 3.29 -2.08
CA MET A 1 -19.82 2.15 -1.44
C MET A 1 -18.34 2.21 -1.71
N LYS A 2 -17.55 1.88 -0.71
CA LYS A 2 -16.11 2.13 -0.78
C LYS A 2 -15.34 0.97 -1.34
N GLU A 3 -14.42 1.26 -2.24
CA GLU A 3 -13.40 0.32 -2.66
C GLU A 3 -12.16 0.59 -1.82
N ILE A 4 -11.59 -0.46 -1.25
CA ILE A 4 -10.41 -0.36 -0.40
C ILE A 4 -9.25 -1.12 -1.00
N LEU A 5 -8.05 -0.63 -0.74
CA LEU A 5 -6.82 -1.31 -1.11
C LEU A 5 -6.22 -1.91 0.16
N ILE A 6 -5.92 -3.20 0.11
CA ILE A 6 -5.30 -3.89 1.23
C ILE A 6 -3.95 -4.42 0.78
N ALA A 7 -2.93 -4.19 1.58
CA ALA A 7 -1.59 -4.69 1.31
C ALA A 7 -1.11 -5.55 2.48
N ASP A 8 -0.53 -6.68 2.15
CA ASP A 8 0.13 -7.56 3.12
C ASP A 8 1.58 -7.70 2.66
N SER A 9 2.47 -7.03 3.36
CA SER A 9 3.86 -6.90 2.92
C SER A 9 4.82 -7.67 3.81
N GLY A 10 5.61 -8.53 3.16
CA GLY A 10 6.72 -9.22 3.80
C GLY A 10 8.05 -8.68 3.29
N ALA A 11 9.13 -9.37 3.61
CA ALA A 11 10.48 -8.94 3.25
C ALA A 11 10.73 -8.99 1.73
N THR A 12 10.11 -9.95 1.03
CA THR A 12 10.40 -10.18 -0.38
C THR A 12 9.27 -9.77 -1.31
N LYS A 13 8.03 -9.76 -0.83
CA LYS A 13 6.89 -9.41 -1.68
C LYS A 13 5.79 -8.73 -0.88
N THR A 14 4.93 -8.01 -1.61
CA THR A 14 3.70 -7.44 -1.07
C THR A 14 2.55 -7.98 -1.89
N ASP A 15 1.54 -8.51 -1.20
CA ASP A 15 0.29 -8.91 -1.83
C ASP A 15 -0.69 -7.75 -1.72
N TRP A 16 -1.16 -7.28 -2.86
CA TRP A 16 -2.09 -6.16 -2.94
C TRP A 16 -3.46 -6.66 -3.39
N CYS A 17 -4.53 -6.17 -2.81
CA CYS A 17 -5.85 -6.45 -3.33
C CYS A 17 -6.79 -5.27 -3.21
N VAL A 18 -7.66 -5.15 -4.20
CA VAL A 18 -8.76 -4.18 -4.19
C VAL A 18 -10.00 -4.94 -3.78
N ALA A 19 -10.70 -4.47 -2.76
CA ALA A 19 -11.89 -5.14 -2.24
C ALA A 19 -13.03 -4.14 -2.07
N LYS A 20 -14.26 -4.66 -2.17
CA LYS A 20 -15.48 -3.88 -2.00
C LYS A 20 -16.55 -4.78 -1.43
N ASN A 21 -17.19 -4.37 -0.33
CA ASN A 21 -18.27 -5.15 0.30
C ASN A 21 -17.84 -6.58 0.67
N GLY A 22 -16.60 -6.75 1.09
CA GLY A 22 -16.09 -8.06 1.46
C GLY A 22 -15.69 -8.94 0.29
N GLU A 23 -15.79 -8.43 -0.94
CA GLU A 23 -15.44 -9.18 -2.13
C GLU A 23 -14.15 -8.65 -2.74
N ILE A 24 -13.24 -9.55 -3.12
CA ILE A 24 -11.99 -9.16 -3.76
C ILE A 24 -12.25 -8.98 -5.26
N LEU A 25 -11.96 -7.77 -5.75
CA LEU A 25 -12.19 -7.42 -7.15
C LEU A 25 -10.95 -7.58 -8.01
N PHE A 26 -9.77 -7.39 -7.44
CA PHE A 26 -8.52 -7.42 -8.17
C PHE A 26 -7.37 -7.70 -7.22
N ARG A 27 -6.40 -8.47 -7.66
CA ARG A 27 -5.22 -8.85 -6.88
C ARG A 27 -3.98 -8.77 -7.73
N PHE A 28 -2.88 -8.36 -7.11
CA PHE A 28 -1.57 -8.40 -7.76
C PHE A 28 -0.48 -8.46 -6.69
N THR A 29 0.73 -8.80 -7.11
CA THR A 29 1.87 -8.94 -6.22
C THR A 29 2.95 -7.98 -6.67
N GLY A 30 3.59 -7.33 -5.72
CA GLY A 30 4.71 -6.44 -5.97
C GLY A 30 5.88 -6.75 -5.05
N LYS A 31 6.90 -5.91 -5.14
CA LYS A 31 8.10 -6.01 -4.33
C LYS A 31 7.75 -5.80 -2.85
N GLY A 32 8.49 -6.44 -1.96
CA GLY A 32 8.34 -6.23 -0.52
C GLY A 32 8.61 -4.79 -0.13
N ILE A 33 7.83 -4.29 0.82
CA ILE A 33 7.97 -2.94 1.35
C ILE A 33 8.24 -3.04 2.84
N SER A 34 9.39 -2.53 3.26
CA SER A 34 9.77 -2.51 4.67
C SER A 34 10.46 -1.20 5.02
N PRO A 35 9.89 -0.42 5.94
CA PRO A 35 10.50 0.86 6.33
C PRO A 35 11.77 0.68 7.17
N VAL A 36 12.08 -0.55 7.58
CA VAL A 36 13.34 -0.85 8.25
C VAL A 36 14.51 -0.85 7.27
N TYR A 37 14.27 -1.31 6.04
CA TYR A 37 15.31 -1.46 5.03
C TYR A 37 15.21 -0.45 3.89
N GLN A 38 14.11 0.28 3.80
CA GLN A 38 13.88 1.22 2.70
C GLN A 38 13.52 2.58 3.24
N SER A 39 13.99 3.62 2.55
CA SER A 39 13.63 5.00 2.87
C SER A 39 12.21 5.31 2.37
N GLU A 40 11.66 6.41 2.84
CA GLU A 40 10.37 6.90 2.36
C GLU A 40 10.38 7.11 0.85
N ASP A 41 11.47 7.67 0.31
CA ASP A 41 11.60 7.90 -1.13
C ASP A 41 11.63 6.61 -1.92
N GLU A 42 12.31 5.60 -1.42
CA GLU A 42 12.35 4.29 -2.08
C GLU A 42 10.98 3.63 -2.12
N ILE A 43 10.23 3.71 -1.02
CA ILE A 43 8.89 3.16 -0.96
C ILE A 43 7.95 3.94 -1.87
N THR A 44 8.05 5.27 -1.86
CA THR A 44 7.25 6.12 -2.74
C THR A 44 7.48 5.76 -4.20
N GLU A 45 8.74 5.59 -4.59
CA GLU A 45 9.08 5.24 -5.96
C GLU A 45 8.51 3.89 -6.37
N GLU A 46 8.59 2.89 -5.48
CA GLU A 46 8.03 1.57 -5.75
C GLU A 46 6.52 1.66 -6.00
N ILE A 47 5.81 2.40 -5.15
CA ILE A 47 4.35 2.51 -5.28
C ILE A 47 3.99 3.29 -6.54
N GLN A 48 4.68 4.38 -6.84
CA GLN A 48 4.40 5.19 -8.03
C GLN A 48 4.66 4.44 -9.32
N LYS A 49 5.69 3.63 -9.38
CA LYS A 49 6.08 2.95 -10.60
C LYS A 49 5.38 1.63 -10.82
N ASN A 50 5.15 0.87 -9.75
CA ASN A 50 4.72 -0.52 -9.88
C ASN A 50 3.33 -0.81 -9.29
N VAL A 51 2.78 0.09 -8.50
CA VAL A 51 1.47 -0.10 -7.86
C VAL A 51 0.43 0.82 -8.47
N TYR A 52 0.68 2.11 -8.49
CA TYR A 52 -0.26 3.10 -8.99
C TYR A 52 -0.75 2.82 -10.41
N PRO A 53 0.12 2.45 -11.39
CA PRO A 53 -0.36 2.19 -12.74
C PRO A 53 -1.41 1.09 -12.83
N LEU A 54 -1.37 0.11 -11.91
CA LEU A 54 -2.34 -0.98 -11.89
C LEU A 54 -3.66 -0.56 -11.24
N LEU A 55 -3.66 0.55 -10.51
CA LEU A 55 -4.82 1.01 -9.76
C LEU A 55 -5.56 2.19 -10.40
N LYS A 56 -5.10 2.68 -11.53
CA LYS A 56 -5.67 3.89 -12.16
C LYS A 56 -7.17 3.81 -12.40
N ASN A 57 -7.68 2.62 -12.70
CA ASN A 57 -9.08 2.43 -13.02
C ASN A 57 -9.93 2.05 -11.80
N TRP A 58 -9.34 2.05 -10.62
CA TRP A 58 -10.02 1.69 -9.39
C TRP A 58 -10.17 2.90 -8.49
N PRO A 59 -11.40 3.31 -8.14
CA PRO A 59 -11.60 4.46 -7.24
C PRO A 59 -11.37 4.06 -5.78
N ILE A 60 -10.11 4.04 -5.38
CA ILE A 60 -9.73 3.62 -4.02
C ILE A 60 -10.06 4.73 -3.02
N ASP A 61 -10.83 4.41 -1.99
CA ASP A 61 -11.22 5.35 -0.94
C ASP A 61 -10.36 5.25 0.32
N ALA A 62 -9.76 4.09 0.56
CA ALA A 62 -8.95 3.87 1.74
C ALA A 62 -7.89 2.81 1.48
N VAL A 63 -6.78 2.90 2.20
CA VAL A 63 -5.68 1.93 2.11
C VAL A 63 -5.41 1.37 3.50
N TYR A 64 -5.32 0.05 3.60
CA TYR A 64 -4.95 -0.65 4.81
C TYR A 64 -3.69 -1.46 4.53
N PHE A 65 -2.60 -1.07 5.16
CA PHE A 65 -1.29 -1.67 4.91
C PHE A 65 -0.82 -2.45 6.14
N TYR A 66 -0.55 -3.72 5.96
CA TYR A 66 -0.04 -4.62 6.99
C TYR A 66 1.38 -5.05 6.60
N GLY A 67 2.37 -4.67 7.39
CA GLY A 67 3.76 -4.93 7.04
C GLY A 67 4.58 -5.47 8.20
N SER A 68 5.43 -6.46 7.92
CA SER A 68 6.27 -7.07 8.94
C SER A 68 7.30 -6.10 9.52
N GLY A 69 7.68 -5.07 8.77
CA GLY A 69 8.63 -4.06 9.23
C GLY A 69 7.99 -2.78 9.76
N CYS A 70 6.67 -2.77 9.96
CA CYS A 70 5.95 -1.57 10.38
C CYS A 70 5.88 -1.46 11.90
N ILE A 71 7.04 -1.26 12.53
CA ILE A 71 7.08 -0.97 13.97
C ILE A 71 6.53 0.44 14.18
N PRO A 72 6.06 0.77 15.41
CA PRO A 72 5.40 2.06 15.66
C PRO A 72 6.18 3.29 15.18
N GLU A 73 7.50 3.28 15.35
CA GLU A 73 8.34 4.42 14.96
C GLU A 73 8.47 4.58 13.45
N LYS A 74 8.10 3.57 12.67
CA LYS A 74 8.28 3.54 11.22
C LYS A 74 6.98 3.58 10.42
N THR A 75 5.83 3.52 11.08
CA THR A 75 4.55 3.52 10.35
C THR A 75 4.34 4.79 9.55
N ALA A 76 4.83 5.93 10.05
CA ALA A 76 4.69 7.20 9.34
C ALA A 76 5.43 7.20 8.00
N VAL A 77 6.55 6.48 7.90
CA VAL A 77 7.31 6.38 6.65
C VAL A 77 6.45 5.77 5.56
N VAL A 78 5.79 4.66 5.87
CA VAL A 78 4.92 3.97 4.91
C VAL A 78 3.68 4.80 4.61
N ARG A 79 3.05 5.37 5.64
CA ARG A 79 1.86 6.21 5.44
C ARG A 79 2.16 7.38 4.52
N ASN A 80 3.28 8.08 4.74
CA ASN A 80 3.64 9.22 3.92
C ASN A 80 3.94 8.81 2.48
N ALA A 81 4.61 7.68 2.29
CA ALA A 81 4.89 7.17 0.95
C ALA A 81 3.60 6.85 0.19
N ILE A 82 2.65 6.22 0.85
CA ILE A 82 1.34 5.91 0.25
C ILE A 82 0.60 7.21 -0.08
N TYR A 83 0.58 8.15 0.86
CA TYR A 83 -0.12 9.42 0.68
C TYR A 83 0.42 10.20 -0.52
N GLN A 84 1.73 10.20 -0.71
CA GLN A 84 2.37 10.89 -1.83
C GLN A 84 2.14 10.17 -3.17
N SER A 85 1.89 8.87 -3.13
CA SER A 85 1.83 8.04 -4.34
C SER A 85 0.42 7.81 -4.86
N LEU A 86 -0.58 7.80 -3.98
CA LEU A 86 -1.96 7.48 -4.32
C LEU A 86 -2.88 8.62 -3.86
N PRO A 87 -3.92 8.94 -4.64
CA PRO A 87 -4.85 10.02 -4.28
C PRO A 87 -5.88 9.56 -3.23
N VAL A 88 -5.40 9.19 -2.06
CA VAL A 88 -6.22 8.61 -0.99
C VAL A 88 -5.91 9.35 0.32
N GLU A 89 -6.94 9.68 1.09
CA GLU A 89 -6.76 10.37 2.36
C GLU A 89 -6.78 9.42 3.57
N THR A 90 -7.56 8.35 3.50
CA THR A 90 -7.66 7.40 4.60
C THR A 90 -6.62 6.30 4.42
N ILE A 91 -5.58 6.35 5.23
CA ILE A 91 -4.46 5.39 5.15
C ILE A 91 -4.16 4.90 6.56
N GLU A 92 -4.29 3.59 6.76
CA GLU A 92 -3.97 2.94 8.03
C GLU A 92 -2.81 1.97 7.82
N VAL A 93 -1.79 2.08 8.65
CA VAL A 93 -0.58 1.24 8.56
C VAL A 93 -0.40 0.50 9.88
N TYR A 94 -0.26 -0.81 9.80
CA TYR A 94 -0.15 -1.68 10.97
C TYR A 94 1.14 -2.47 11.01
#